data_4a9cd9ebcf64389c5fe3e9f86a8996f3
#
_entry.id   4a9cd9ebcf64389c5fe3e9f86a8996f3
#
_cell.length_a   1.000
_cell.length_b   1.000
_cell.length_c   1.000
_cell.angle_alpha   90.00
_cell.angle_beta   90.00
_cell.angle_gamma   90.00
#
_symmetry.space_group_name_H-M   'P 1'
#
loop_
_entity.id
_entity.type
_entity.pdbx_description
1 polymer ?
#
loop_
_entity_poly.entity_id
_entity_poly.type
_entity_poly.pdbx_seq_one_letter_code
_entity_poly.pdbx_strand_id
1 'polypeptide(L)'
;MDKSGNVIYVGSFSKHLAPGLRIGYLVAAEDLISELRSLRHLLLRHPPTNNQRTAALFISGGYYDALVQRLQRVYRSRWEAMGEALARHLPDMASTPSFGGTCFWVQGPESLDSDILARLALTEGIVIEPGSVFFMAAKPPRNYFRLGFSSIPAEKIGSGIEKLAALIHAQS
;
A
#
# COMPACT_ATOMS: atom_id res chain seq x y z
N MET A 1 -23.40 6.61 5.25
CA MET A 1 -22.66 7.30 6.33
C MET A 1 -23.21 6.80 7.66
N ASP A 2 -22.34 6.58 8.64
CA ASP A 2 -22.73 6.15 9.98
C ASP A 2 -23.66 7.17 10.62
N LYS A 3 -24.84 6.71 11.08
CA LYS A 3 -25.82 7.52 11.82
C LYS A 3 -25.80 7.22 13.32
N SER A 4 -25.08 6.19 13.73
CA SER A 4 -25.00 5.72 15.12
C SER A 4 -23.88 6.41 15.93
N GLY A 5 -22.95 7.12 15.26
CA GLY A 5 -21.81 7.77 15.88
C GLY A 5 -20.71 6.81 16.37
N ASN A 6 -20.79 5.53 16.01
CA ASN A 6 -19.87 4.50 16.48
C ASN A 6 -18.67 4.26 15.57
N VAL A 7 -18.58 4.95 14.42
CA VAL A 7 -17.50 4.78 13.47
C VAL A 7 -16.55 5.97 13.52
N ILE A 8 -15.26 5.68 13.64
CA ILE A 8 -14.17 6.65 13.48
C ILE A 8 -13.53 6.41 12.13
N TYR A 9 -13.65 7.36 11.21
CA TYR A 9 -12.99 7.31 9.92
C TYR A 9 -11.67 8.07 9.98
N VAL A 10 -10.58 7.41 9.59
CA VAL A 10 -9.23 8.01 9.53
C VAL A 10 -8.75 8.00 8.09
N GLY A 11 -8.44 9.18 7.57
CA GLY A 11 -7.93 9.36 6.22
C GLY A 11 -6.53 10.00 6.21
N SER A 12 -5.76 9.72 5.16
CA SER A 12 -4.44 10.29 4.96
C SER A 12 -4.26 10.80 3.54
N PHE A 13 -3.71 11.99 3.39
CA PHE A 13 -3.34 12.55 2.09
C PHE A 13 -1.95 12.13 1.62
N SER A 14 -1.13 11.53 2.50
CA SER A 14 0.27 11.20 2.20
C SER A 14 0.44 10.24 1.02
N LYS A 15 -0.51 9.34 0.78
CA LYS A 15 -0.44 8.38 -0.33
C LYS A 15 -1.00 8.90 -1.65
N HIS A 16 -1.90 9.89 -1.59
CA HIS A 16 -2.54 10.43 -2.79
C HIS A 16 -1.88 11.73 -3.26
N LEU A 17 -1.54 12.63 -2.35
CA LEU A 17 -0.91 13.91 -2.69
C LEU A 17 0.62 13.80 -2.69
N ALA A 18 1.20 13.71 -1.52
CA ALA A 18 2.64 13.55 -1.35
C ALA A 18 2.97 13.04 0.07
N PRO A 19 3.90 12.10 0.22
CA PRO A 19 4.32 11.59 1.53
C PRO A 19 4.83 12.69 2.47
N GLY A 20 5.52 13.71 1.93
CA GLY A 20 6.09 14.83 2.69
C GLY A 20 5.07 15.79 3.30
N LEU A 21 3.81 15.79 2.85
CA LEU A 21 2.77 16.63 3.44
C LEU A 21 2.45 16.28 4.89
N ARG A 22 2.52 14.99 5.24
CA ARG A 22 2.24 14.49 6.60
C ARG A 22 0.91 14.99 7.17
N ILE A 23 -0.14 15.06 6.35
CA ILE A 23 -1.50 15.46 6.72
C ILE A 23 -2.44 14.27 6.61
N GLY A 24 -3.25 14.12 7.66
CA GLY A 24 -4.40 13.24 7.69
C GLY A 24 -5.62 13.96 8.24
N TYR A 25 -6.74 13.29 8.23
CA TYR A 25 -7.98 13.79 8.81
C TYR A 25 -8.73 12.67 9.50
N LEU A 26 -9.57 13.06 10.44
CA LEU A 26 -10.40 12.16 11.22
C LEU A 26 -11.84 12.68 11.20
N VAL A 27 -12.77 11.77 10.97
CA VAL A 27 -14.22 12.05 11.02
C VAL A 27 -14.84 11.09 12.03
N ALA A 28 -15.54 11.66 13.02
CA ALA A 28 -16.20 10.92 14.08
C ALA A 28 -17.36 11.74 14.65
N ALA A 29 -18.05 11.24 15.67
CA ALA A 29 -19.06 11.98 16.40
C ALA A 29 -18.50 13.31 16.98
N GLU A 30 -19.33 14.34 17.07
CA GLU A 30 -18.93 15.69 17.44
C GLU A 30 -18.27 15.77 18.81
N ASP A 31 -18.82 15.07 19.80
CA ASP A 31 -18.28 15.01 21.16
C ASP A 31 -16.85 14.46 21.16
N LEU A 32 -16.61 13.36 20.44
CA LEU A 32 -15.30 12.76 20.32
C LEU A 32 -14.32 13.70 19.59
N ILE A 33 -14.77 14.39 18.54
CA ILE A 33 -13.93 15.36 17.83
C ILE A 33 -13.53 16.53 18.73
N SER A 34 -14.42 16.98 19.60
CA SER A 34 -14.12 18.05 20.60
C SER A 34 -13.00 17.61 21.55
N GLU A 35 -13.10 16.43 22.12
CA GLU A 35 -12.08 15.86 23.00
C GLU A 35 -10.73 15.67 22.27
N LEU A 36 -10.77 15.11 21.06
CA LEU A 36 -9.56 14.90 20.25
C LEU A 36 -8.89 16.21 19.83
N ARG A 37 -9.65 17.30 19.62
CA ARG A 37 -9.07 18.64 19.35
C ARG A 37 -8.30 19.14 20.56
N SER A 38 -8.86 18.98 21.76
CA SER A 38 -8.23 19.37 23.03
C SER A 38 -6.95 18.58 23.26
N LEU A 39 -6.99 17.25 23.11
CA LEU A 39 -5.84 16.37 23.23
C LEU A 39 -4.75 16.70 22.20
N ARG A 40 -5.12 16.93 20.94
CA ARG A 40 -4.18 17.34 19.89
C ARG A 40 -3.47 18.64 20.24
N HIS A 41 -4.21 19.62 20.80
CA HIS A 41 -3.62 20.89 21.20
C HIS A 41 -2.54 20.70 22.27
N LEU A 42 -2.75 19.78 23.21
CA LEU A 42 -1.76 19.45 24.24
C LEU A 42 -0.53 18.75 23.68
N LEU A 43 -0.71 17.82 22.70
CA LEU A 43 0.37 16.99 22.14
C LEU A 43 1.18 17.72 21.07
N LEU A 44 0.51 18.40 20.15
CA LEU A 44 1.11 18.92 18.91
C LEU A 44 0.88 20.42 18.71
N ARG A 45 0.10 21.06 19.57
CA ARG A 45 -0.46 22.39 19.40
C ARG A 45 -1.30 22.49 18.11
N HIS A 46 -0.65 22.53 16.95
CA HIS A 46 -1.31 22.54 15.63
C HIS A 46 -0.42 21.90 14.57
N PRO A 47 -1.00 21.25 13.56
CA PRO A 47 -0.25 20.75 12.40
C PRO A 47 0.37 21.91 11.61
N PRO A 48 1.42 21.65 10.79
CA PRO A 48 2.07 22.69 9.99
C PRO A 48 1.07 23.43 9.09
N THR A 49 0.92 24.74 9.33
CA THR A 49 -0.10 25.58 8.67
C THR A 49 0.13 25.65 7.14
N ASN A 50 1.40 25.74 6.70
CA ASN A 50 1.71 25.81 5.29
C ASN A 50 1.26 24.54 4.56
N ASN A 51 1.48 23.36 5.15
CA ASN A 51 1.07 22.09 4.54
C ASN A 51 -0.46 22.00 4.46
N GLN A 52 -1.18 22.44 5.51
CA GLN A 52 -2.64 22.50 5.50
C GLN A 52 -3.14 23.45 4.42
N ARG A 53 -2.53 24.64 4.30
CA ARG A 53 -2.90 25.64 3.28
C ARG A 53 -2.67 25.11 1.87
N THR A 54 -1.53 24.45 1.63
CA THR A 54 -1.21 23.83 0.35
C THR A 54 -2.23 22.75 -0.02
N ALA A 55 -2.57 21.86 0.92
CA ALA A 55 -3.59 20.83 0.69
C ALA A 55 -4.97 21.47 0.41
N ALA A 56 -5.35 22.49 1.16
CA ALA A 56 -6.62 23.19 0.97
C ALA A 56 -6.72 23.83 -0.42
N LEU A 57 -5.67 24.54 -0.87
CA LEU A 57 -5.63 25.14 -2.21
C LEU A 57 -5.67 24.09 -3.31
N PHE A 58 -4.98 22.96 -3.14
CA PHE A 58 -4.97 21.86 -4.09
C PHE A 58 -6.36 21.23 -4.24
N ILE A 59 -7.08 21.06 -3.13
CA ILE A 59 -8.45 20.50 -3.12
C ILE A 59 -9.43 21.52 -3.71
N SER A 60 -9.43 22.77 -3.24
CA SER A 60 -10.37 23.80 -3.68
C SER A 60 -10.19 24.17 -5.17
N GLY A 61 -8.98 24.02 -5.72
CA GLY A 61 -8.71 24.21 -7.13
C GLY A 61 -9.12 23.04 -8.04
N GLY A 62 -9.70 21.97 -7.48
CA GLY A 62 -10.11 20.77 -8.26
C GLY A 62 -8.95 19.84 -8.67
N TYR A 63 -7.72 20.17 -8.30
CA TYR A 63 -6.54 19.38 -8.68
C TYR A 63 -6.52 18.00 -8.00
N TYR A 64 -7.13 17.88 -6.83
CA TYR A 64 -7.21 16.62 -6.10
C TYR A 64 -8.01 15.58 -6.88
N ASP A 65 -9.18 15.94 -7.40
CA ASP A 65 -10.04 15.03 -8.16
C ASP A 65 -9.38 14.59 -9.46
N ALA A 66 -8.75 15.52 -10.17
CA ALA A 66 -7.97 15.22 -11.38
C ALA A 66 -6.82 14.24 -11.09
N LEU A 67 -6.10 14.45 -9.97
CA LEU A 67 -5.03 13.56 -9.54
C LEU A 67 -5.56 12.16 -9.21
N VAL A 68 -6.63 12.06 -8.43
CA VAL A 68 -7.25 10.77 -8.06
C VAL A 68 -7.69 9.99 -9.31
N GLN A 69 -8.36 10.64 -10.26
CA GLN A 69 -8.75 10.01 -11.52
C GLN A 69 -7.54 9.51 -12.34
N ARG A 70 -6.46 10.30 -12.37
CA ARG A 70 -5.21 9.88 -13.02
C ARG A 70 -4.60 8.67 -12.33
N LEU A 71 -4.49 8.70 -11.00
CA LEU A 71 -3.93 7.61 -10.21
C LEU A 71 -4.74 6.32 -10.36
N GLN A 72 -6.07 6.40 -10.37
CA GLN A 72 -6.93 5.25 -10.59
C GLN A 72 -6.63 4.55 -11.92
N ARG A 73 -6.48 5.32 -13.01
CA ARG A 73 -6.15 4.74 -14.33
C ARG A 73 -4.78 4.07 -14.33
N VAL A 74 -3.77 4.75 -13.77
CA VAL A 74 -2.40 4.23 -13.70
C VAL A 74 -2.31 2.99 -12.83
N TYR A 75 -2.95 3.00 -11.65
CA TYR A 75 -2.92 1.86 -10.74
C TYR A 75 -3.70 0.67 -11.29
N ARG A 76 -4.80 0.92 -11.98
CA ARG A 76 -5.56 -0.14 -12.66
C ARG A 76 -4.70 -0.86 -13.69
N SER A 77 -4.05 -0.14 -14.58
CA SER A 77 -3.15 -0.74 -15.59
C SER A 77 -2.02 -1.55 -14.97
N ARG A 78 -1.41 -1.06 -13.89
CA ARG A 78 -0.36 -1.78 -13.15
C ARG A 78 -0.89 -3.00 -12.42
N TRP A 79 -2.09 -2.91 -11.86
CA TRP A 79 -2.76 -4.01 -11.19
C TRP A 79 -3.08 -5.15 -12.17
N GLU A 80 -3.60 -4.79 -13.35
CA GLU A 80 -3.87 -5.73 -14.45
C GLU A 80 -2.58 -6.42 -14.90
N ALA A 81 -1.52 -5.66 -15.17
CA ALA A 81 -0.21 -6.20 -15.57
C ALA A 81 0.39 -7.13 -14.49
N MET A 82 0.24 -6.78 -13.19
CA MET A 82 0.73 -7.63 -12.10
C MET A 82 -0.06 -8.93 -12.01
N GLY A 83 -1.40 -8.87 -12.09
CA GLY A 83 -2.27 -10.04 -12.06
C GLY A 83 -1.99 -11.01 -13.23
N GLU A 84 -1.83 -10.47 -14.45
CA GLU A 84 -1.46 -11.27 -15.63
C GLU A 84 -0.09 -11.91 -15.49
N ALA A 85 0.89 -11.17 -14.98
CA ALA A 85 2.25 -11.68 -14.78
C ALA A 85 2.29 -12.80 -13.72
N LEU A 86 1.56 -12.62 -12.60
CA LEU A 86 1.44 -13.66 -11.58
C LEU A 86 0.74 -14.90 -12.12
N ALA A 87 -0.36 -14.75 -12.83
CA ALA A 87 -1.07 -15.90 -13.43
C ALA A 87 -0.23 -16.66 -14.46
N ARG A 88 0.67 -15.97 -15.17
CA ARG A 88 1.55 -16.56 -16.18
C ARG A 88 2.76 -17.28 -15.59
N HIS A 89 3.44 -16.65 -14.62
CA HIS A 89 4.75 -17.11 -14.14
C HIS A 89 4.69 -17.84 -12.80
N LEU A 90 3.61 -17.65 -12.03
CA LEU A 90 3.41 -18.20 -10.69
C LEU A 90 1.94 -18.67 -10.50
N PRO A 91 1.42 -19.52 -11.43
CA PRO A 91 -0.01 -19.92 -11.44
C PRO A 91 -0.43 -20.65 -10.17
N ASP A 92 0.48 -21.40 -9.55
CA ASP A 92 0.20 -22.22 -8.36
C ASP A 92 0.25 -21.41 -7.05
N MET A 93 0.58 -20.11 -7.13
CA MET A 93 0.64 -19.28 -5.94
C MET A 93 -0.69 -18.56 -5.72
N ALA A 94 -1.29 -18.80 -4.54
CA ALA A 94 -2.47 -18.07 -4.14
C ALA A 94 -2.14 -16.59 -3.96
N SER A 95 -2.70 -15.74 -4.79
CA SER A 95 -2.70 -14.30 -4.58
C SER A 95 -4.12 -13.88 -4.21
N THR A 96 -4.25 -13.08 -3.14
CA THR A 96 -5.55 -12.52 -2.79
C THR A 96 -5.79 -11.31 -3.69
N PRO A 97 -6.74 -11.38 -4.64
CA PRO A 97 -7.07 -10.23 -5.46
C PRO A 97 -7.70 -9.17 -4.54
N SER A 98 -7.05 -8.03 -4.40
CA SER A 98 -7.64 -6.87 -3.74
C SER A 98 -8.28 -5.97 -4.79
N PHE A 99 -9.56 -5.69 -4.65
CA PHE A 99 -10.20 -4.63 -5.43
C PHE A 99 -9.73 -3.28 -4.90
N GLY A 100 -8.61 -2.79 -5.43
CA GLY A 100 -7.95 -1.58 -4.98
C GLY A 100 -6.63 -1.85 -4.25
N GLY A 101 -6.11 -0.83 -3.56
CA GLY A 101 -4.80 -0.92 -2.92
C GLY A 101 -3.64 -0.70 -3.89
N THR A 102 -2.43 -1.03 -3.44
CA THR A 102 -1.17 -0.76 -4.14
C THR A 102 -0.23 -1.96 -4.17
N CYS A 103 -0.70 -3.12 -3.73
CA CYS A 103 0.11 -4.33 -3.62
C CYS A 103 -0.75 -5.59 -3.74
N PHE A 104 -0.07 -6.70 -4.08
CA PHE A 104 -0.59 -8.06 -3.95
C PHE A 104 0.02 -8.72 -2.72
N TRP A 105 -0.77 -9.53 -2.04
CA TRP A 105 -0.33 -10.42 -0.98
C TRP A 105 -0.25 -11.83 -1.56
N VAL A 106 0.95 -12.41 -1.57
CA VAL A 106 1.22 -13.67 -2.24
C VAL A 106 1.64 -14.70 -1.23
N GLN A 107 1.08 -15.90 -1.35
CA GLN A 107 1.49 -17.07 -0.60
C GLN A 107 2.27 -18.02 -1.54
N GLY A 108 3.51 -18.28 -1.22
CA GLY A 108 4.34 -19.27 -1.88
C GLY A 108 4.23 -20.68 -1.26
N PRO A 109 4.95 -21.67 -1.79
CA PRO A 109 5.01 -23.02 -1.22
C PRO A 109 5.56 -22.98 0.22
N GLU A 110 5.24 -24.00 1.01
CA GLU A 110 5.68 -24.07 2.43
C GLU A 110 7.21 -24.09 2.60
N SER A 111 7.94 -24.60 1.59
CA SER A 111 9.40 -24.62 1.55
C SER A 111 10.03 -23.23 1.38
N LEU A 112 9.26 -22.23 0.90
CA LEU A 112 9.77 -20.90 0.59
C LEU A 112 10.09 -20.11 1.86
N ASP A 113 11.28 -19.53 1.94
CA ASP A 113 11.63 -18.50 2.91
C ASP A 113 11.66 -17.13 2.21
N SER A 114 10.65 -16.30 2.48
CA SER A 114 10.50 -14.96 1.88
C SER A 114 11.60 -13.96 2.29
N ASP A 115 12.24 -14.17 3.44
CA ASP A 115 13.38 -13.35 3.87
C ASP A 115 14.63 -13.67 3.02
N ILE A 116 14.82 -14.94 2.67
CA ILE A 116 15.89 -15.37 1.73
C ILE A 116 15.55 -14.86 0.32
N LEU A 117 14.31 -15.08 -0.12
CA LEU A 117 13.85 -14.61 -1.42
C LEU A 117 14.07 -13.12 -1.60
N ALA A 118 13.74 -12.31 -0.59
CA ALA A 118 13.91 -10.85 -0.66
C ALA A 118 15.38 -10.44 -0.85
N ARG A 119 16.32 -11.12 -0.20
CA ARG A 119 17.76 -10.87 -0.39
C ARG A 119 18.22 -11.23 -1.80
N LEU A 120 17.82 -12.40 -2.30
CA LEU A 120 18.17 -12.83 -3.66
C LEU A 120 17.51 -11.95 -4.74
N ALA A 121 16.24 -11.58 -4.55
CA ALA A 121 15.53 -10.68 -5.45
C ALA A 121 16.21 -9.31 -5.54
N LEU A 122 16.73 -8.81 -4.42
CA LEU A 122 17.44 -7.52 -4.39
C LEU A 122 18.71 -7.53 -5.25
N THR A 123 19.44 -8.65 -5.32
CA THR A 123 20.63 -8.77 -6.22
C THR A 123 20.25 -8.73 -7.70
N GLU A 124 19.02 -9.09 -8.04
CA GLU A 124 18.45 -8.98 -9.39
C GLU A 124 17.71 -7.64 -9.64
N GLY A 125 17.81 -6.71 -8.70
CA GLY A 125 17.16 -5.40 -8.78
C GLY A 125 15.65 -5.44 -8.52
N ILE A 126 15.14 -6.48 -7.85
CA ILE A 126 13.75 -6.65 -7.49
C ILE A 126 13.59 -6.45 -5.98
N VAL A 127 12.69 -5.54 -5.59
CA VAL A 127 12.38 -5.30 -4.18
C VAL A 127 11.01 -5.91 -3.84
N ILE A 128 11.01 -6.83 -2.89
CA ILE A 128 9.80 -7.40 -2.29
C ILE A 128 9.83 -7.19 -0.78
N GLU A 129 8.66 -7.24 -0.14
CA GLU A 129 8.58 -7.20 1.32
C GLU A 129 8.26 -8.60 1.86
N PRO A 130 9.14 -9.19 2.69
CA PRO A 130 8.85 -10.46 3.37
C PRO A 130 7.59 -10.35 4.23
N GLY A 131 6.77 -11.40 4.22
CA GLY A 131 5.47 -11.40 4.89
C GLY A 131 5.57 -11.56 6.39
N SER A 132 6.66 -12.11 6.92
CA SER A 132 6.84 -12.41 8.34
C SER A 132 6.57 -11.20 9.25
N VAL A 133 6.91 -10.00 8.80
CA VAL A 133 6.73 -8.74 9.56
C VAL A 133 5.26 -8.32 9.75
N PHE A 134 4.32 -8.91 9.00
CA PHE A 134 2.89 -8.58 9.08
C PHE A 134 2.10 -9.51 9.98
N PHE A 135 2.73 -10.55 10.54
CA PHE A 135 2.10 -11.49 11.44
C PHE A 135 2.45 -11.19 12.89
N MET A 136 1.46 -11.26 13.77
CA MET A 136 1.64 -11.07 15.22
C MET A 136 2.08 -12.36 15.95
N ALA A 137 2.22 -13.48 15.23
CA ALA A 137 2.59 -14.76 15.80
C ALA A 137 4.07 -14.80 16.23
N ALA A 138 4.38 -15.52 17.31
CA ALA A 138 5.77 -15.71 17.76
C ALA A 138 6.63 -16.47 16.73
N LYS A 139 6.00 -17.32 15.90
CA LYS A 139 6.64 -18.00 14.76
C LYS A 139 5.76 -17.72 13.52
N PRO A 140 6.00 -16.63 12.82
CA PRO A 140 5.22 -16.28 11.65
C PRO A 140 5.52 -17.25 10.47
N PRO A 141 4.53 -17.50 9.60
CA PRO A 141 4.78 -18.22 8.37
C PRO A 141 5.77 -17.41 7.51
N ARG A 142 6.72 -18.11 6.87
CA ARG A 142 7.79 -17.47 6.09
C ARG A 142 7.56 -17.47 4.59
N ASN A 143 6.53 -18.15 4.13
CA ASN A 143 6.21 -18.33 2.71
C ASN A 143 5.28 -17.23 2.15
N TYR A 144 5.07 -16.14 2.87
CA TYR A 144 4.29 -15.00 2.41
C TYR A 144 5.18 -13.83 2.05
N PHE A 145 4.77 -13.06 1.05
CA PHE A 145 5.44 -11.81 0.69
C PHE A 145 4.48 -10.83 0.02
N ARG A 146 4.83 -9.55 0.08
CA ARG A 146 4.07 -8.46 -0.51
C ARG A 146 4.76 -7.92 -1.75
N LEU A 147 4.01 -7.78 -2.85
CA LEU A 147 4.43 -7.19 -4.11
C LEU A 147 3.75 -5.84 -4.29
N GLY A 148 4.50 -4.75 -4.18
CA GLY A 148 4.01 -3.40 -4.45
C GLY A 148 4.09 -3.08 -5.94
N PHE A 149 3.04 -2.44 -6.49
CA PHE A 149 3.02 -2.03 -7.91
C PHE A 149 2.85 -0.52 -8.11
N SER A 150 2.67 0.26 -7.03
CA SER A 150 2.32 1.69 -7.13
C SER A 150 3.37 2.58 -7.78
N SER A 151 4.65 2.19 -7.73
CA SER A 151 5.79 2.98 -8.23
C SER A 151 6.48 2.36 -9.44
N ILE A 152 6.04 1.17 -9.90
CA ILE A 152 6.68 0.44 -10.99
C ILE A 152 5.97 0.76 -12.31
N PRO A 153 6.66 1.10 -13.40
CA PRO A 153 6.08 1.18 -14.74
C PRO A 153 5.47 -0.15 -15.16
N ALA A 154 4.26 -0.14 -15.74
CA ALA A 154 3.53 -1.35 -16.07
C ALA A 154 4.32 -2.32 -16.97
N GLU A 155 5.09 -1.77 -17.92
CA GLU A 155 5.95 -2.52 -18.85
C GLU A 155 7.11 -3.28 -18.19
N LYS A 156 7.48 -2.90 -16.96
CA LYS A 156 8.55 -3.57 -16.20
C LYS A 156 8.03 -4.70 -15.29
N ILE A 157 6.73 -4.76 -15.05
CA ILE A 157 6.14 -5.71 -14.10
C ILE A 157 6.33 -7.15 -14.59
N GLY A 158 6.02 -7.44 -15.85
CA GLY A 158 6.10 -8.78 -16.40
C GLY A 158 7.50 -9.40 -16.26
N SER A 159 8.54 -8.69 -16.71
CA SER A 159 9.92 -9.17 -16.60
C SER A 159 10.42 -9.27 -15.15
N GLY A 160 9.93 -8.41 -14.27
CA GLY A 160 10.22 -8.49 -12.83
C GLY A 160 9.64 -9.76 -12.19
N ILE A 161 8.39 -10.11 -12.51
CA ILE A 161 7.74 -11.33 -11.99
C ILE A 161 8.35 -12.60 -12.60
N GLU A 162 8.73 -12.58 -13.88
CA GLU A 162 9.44 -13.68 -14.52
C GLU A 162 10.75 -14.02 -13.78
N LYS A 163 11.58 -13.02 -13.49
CA LYS A 163 12.82 -13.19 -12.71
C LYS A 163 12.53 -13.67 -11.28
N LEU A 164 11.51 -13.13 -10.64
CA LEU A 164 11.12 -13.54 -9.29
C LEU A 164 10.69 -15.02 -9.27
N ALA A 165 9.93 -15.46 -10.27
CA ALA A 165 9.52 -16.85 -10.43
C ALA A 165 10.73 -17.79 -10.57
N ALA A 166 11.75 -17.42 -11.37
CA ALA A 166 12.98 -18.19 -11.49
C ALA A 166 13.71 -18.36 -10.14
N LEU A 167 13.77 -17.29 -9.33
CA LEU A 167 14.36 -17.34 -7.99
C LEU A 167 13.59 -18.24 -7.03
N ILE A 168 12.26 -18.26 -7.13
CA ILE A 168 11.39 -19.11 -6.30
C ILE A 168 11.59 -20.57 -6.66
N HIS A 169 11.58 -20.91 -7.96
CA HIS A 169 11.80 -22.28 -8.43
C HIS A 169 13.21 -22.81 -8.06
N ALA A 170 14.21 -21.92 -7.95
CA ALA A 170 15.55 -22.31 -7.54
C ALA A 170 15.67 -22.60 -6.02
N GLN A 171 14.67 -22.20 -5.21
CA GLN A 171 14.61 -22.49 -3.77
C GLN A 171 13.70 -23.68 -3.42
N SER A 172 12.92 -24.16 -4.39
CA SER A 172 11.99 -25.28 -4.22
C SER A 172 12.69 -26.60 -4.51
#